data_4cf45ef7d83f9e9b96f0fe471c1c0c8b
#
_entry.id   4cf45ef7d83f9e9b96f0fe471c1c0c8b
#
_cell.length_a   1.000
_cell.length_b   1.000
_cell.length_c   1.000
_cell.angle_alpha   90.00
_cell.angle_beta   90.00
_cell.angle_gamma   90.00
#
_symmetry.space_group_name_H-M   'P 1'
#
loop_
_entity.id
_entity.type
_entity.pdbx_description
1 polymer ?
#
loop_
_entity_poly.entity_id
_entity_poly.type
_entity_poly.pdbx_seq_one_letter_code
_entity_poly.pdbx_strand_id
1 'polypeptide(L)'
;MGNIYIIPTPIGNLGDITYRSKETLQKVKKIFAEDTRITKKLLMKYNIINSISPYHQHNEHQLVDLIIKEIKEKDFDIALVSDAGTPGISDPGFLLVNKAKENNIPVFCLPGPTSIIPALVQSGFATDEFSFFGFLPHKKGRKTKLKKVLNTSHTIILFESPHRLLKLLNEIKLEILDTRKISISREITKIYEENIRGTAEELILHFKKNKVKGEIVLLIDKTPKKKNARV
;
A
#
# COMPACT_ATOMS: atom_id res chain seq x y z
N MET A 1 -23.93 0.73 -19.29
CA MET A 1 -22.85 -0.21 -18.89
C MET A 1 -22.27 0.27 -17.56
N GLY A 2 -22.35 -0.57 -16.52
CA GLY A 2 -21.93 -0.20 -15.19
C GLY A 2 -20.43 0.03 -15.05
N ASN A 3 -20.03 0.69 -13.97
CA ASN A 3 -18.67 1.11 -13.68
C ASN A 3 -18.11 0.38 -12.46
N ILE A 4 -16.78 0.28 -12.39
CA ILE A 4 -16.06 -0.18 -11.21
C ILE A 4 -15.34 1.01 -10.57
N TYR A 5 -15.61 1.23 -9.28
CA TYR A 5 -14.94 2.24 -8.47
C TYR A 5 -13.96 1.58 -7.50
N ILE A 6 -12.67 1.85 -7.66
CA ILE A 6 -11.64 1.49 -6.69
C ILE A 6 -11.58 2.62 -5.67
N ILE A 7 -11.93 2.32 -4.42
CA ILE A 7 -12.10 3.36 -3.39
C ILE A 7 -11.10 3.15 -2.27
N PRO A 8 -10.13 4.06 -2.12
CA PRO A 8 -9.21 4.04 -0.98
C PRO A 8 -9.96 4.26 0.34
N THR A 9 -9.60 3.49 1.36
CA THR A 9 -10.14 3.56 2.72
C THR A 9 -9.10 4.11 3.70
N PRO A 10 -9.52 4.67 4.84
CA PRO A 10 -8.59 5.21 5.84
C PRO A 10 -7.55 4.19 6.30
N ILE A 11 -6.30 4.63 6.47
CA ILE A 11 -5.17 3.80 6.91
C ILE A 11 -4.92 3.86 8.42
N GLY A 12 -5.79 4.55 9.16
CA GLY A 12 -5.67 4.69 10.62
C GLY A 12 -6.52 5.82 11.17
N ASN A 13 -6.71 6.90 10.42
CA ASN A 13 -7.53 8.03 10.80
C ASN A 13 -8.80 8.08 9.94
N LEU A 14 -9.96 7.93 10.54
CA LEU A 14 -11.23 7.96 9.82
C LEU A 14 -11.46 9.30 9.10
N GLY A 15 -10.88 10.41 9.59
CA GLY A 15 -10.96 11.71 8.95
C GLY A 15 -10.38 11.77 7.53
N ASP A 16 -9.54 10.82 7.15
CA ASP A 16 -8.85 10.80 5.85
C ASP A 16 -9.75 10.32 4.70
N ILE A 17 -10.95 9.81 4.95
CA ILE A 17 -11.87 9.44 3.88
C ILE A 17 -12.34 10.67 3.11
N THR A 18 -12.35 10.59 1.78
CA THR A 18 -12.82 11.71 0.96
C THR A 18 -14.34 11.79 0.92
N TYR A 19 -14.89 12.99 0.72
CA TYR A 19 -16.34 13.18 0.48
C TYR A 19 -16.83 12.34 -0.69
N ARG A 20 -16.09 12.35 -1.81
CA ARG A 20 -16.42 11.58 -3.00
C ARG A 20 -16.43 10.06 -2.74
N SER A 21 -15.50 9.56 -1.92
CA SER A 21 -15.52 8.15 -1.51
C SER A 21 -16.79 7.78 -0.77
N LYS A 22 -17.22 8.61 0.20
CA LYS A 22 -18.47 8.39 0.94
C LYS A 22 -19.69 8.40 0.03
N GLU A 23 -19.82 9.41 -0.83
CA GLU A 23 -20.93 9.50 -1.79
C GLU A 23 -20.95 8.32 -2.75
N THR A 24 -19.79 7.89 -3.25
CA THR A 24 -19.72 6.76 -4.18
C THR A 24 -20.13 5.46 -3.48
N LEU A 25 -19.65 5.22 -2.24
CA LEU A 25 -20.05 4.06 -1.43
C LEU A 25 -21.54 4.01 -1.12
N GLN A 26 -22.23 5.17 -1.07
CA GLN A 26 -23.69 5.24 -0.92
C GLN A 26 -24.43 4.91 -2.21
N LYS A 27 -23.90 5.32 -3.37
CA LYS A 27 -24.58 5.28 -4.68
C LYS A 27 -24.43 3.94 -5.40
N VAL A 28 -23.28 3.26 -5.25
CA VAL A 28 -23.04 1.99 -5.94
C VAL A 28 -24.03 0.91 -5.51
N LYS A 29 -24.32 -0.03 -6.39
CA LYS A 29 -25.25 -1.13 -6.11
C LYS A 29 -24.71 -2.11 -5.08
N LYS A 30 -23.37 -2.33 -5.08
CA LYS A 30 -22.71 -3.34 -4.26
C LYS A 30 -21.28 -2.96 -3.97
N ILE A 31 -20.81 -3.24 -2.77
CA ILE A 31 -19.41 -3.05 -2.34
C ILE A 31 -18.76 -4.42 -2.20
N PHE A 32 -17.63 -4.60 -2.87
CA PHE A 32 -16.73 -5.72 -2.68
C PHE A 32 -15.63 -5.33 -1.72
N ALA A 33 -15.37 -6.15 -0.70
CA ALA A 33 -14.47 -5.82 0.41
C ALA A 33 -13.53 -6.97 0.74
N GLU A 34 -12.30 -6.67 1.10
CA GLU A 34 -11.31 -7.65 1.53
C GLU A 34 -11.78 -8.34 2.83
N ASP A 35 -12.04 -7.58 3.88
CA ASP A 35 -12.73 -8.03 5.09
C ASP A 35 -14.05 -7.27 5.27
N THR A 36 -15.17 -7.98 5.09
CA THR A 36 -16.51 -7.39 5.21
C THR A 36 -16.81 -6.85 6.60
N ARG A 37 -16.15 -7.35 7.66
CA ARG A 37 -16.34 -6.90 9.04
C ARG A 37 -15.71 -5.52 9.25
N ILE A 38 -14.52 -5.28 8.67
CA ILE A 38 -13.81 -3.99 8.72
C ILE A 38 -14.61 -2.96 7.93
N THR A 39 -14.98 -3.30 6.69
CA THR A 39 -15.78 -2.43 5.84
C THR A 39 -17.14 -2.11 6.46
N LYS A 40 -17.83 -3.08 7.09
CA LYS A 40 -19.10 -2.81 7.79
C LYS A 40 -18.95 -1.77 8.89
N LYS A 41 -17.87 -1.84 9.69
CA LYS A 41 -17.58 -0.83 10.74
C LYS A 41 -17.36 0.55 10.12
N LEU A 42 -16.61 0.63 9.00
CA LEU A 42 -16.39 1.86 8.27
C LEU A 42 -17.70 2.49 7.79
N LEU A 43 -18.55 1.71 7.11
CA LEU A 43 -19.84 2.17 6.59
C LEU A 43 -20.76 2.65 7.71
N MET A 44 -20.84 1.89 8.82
CA MET A 44 -21.63 2.28 10.01
C MET A 44 -21.17 3.63 10.58
N LYS A 45 -19.86 3.88 10.65
CA LYS A 45 -19.30 5.15 11.14
C LYS A 45 -19.76 6.37 10.33
N TYR A 46 -20.03 6.18 9.04
CA TYR A 46 -20.47 7.26 8.13
C TYR A 46 -21.97 7.19 7.79
N ASN A 47 -22.74 6.36 8.49
CA ASN A 47 -24.17 6.14 8.24
C ASN A 47 -24.46 5.74 6.78
N ILE A 48 -23.60 4.92 6.19
CA ILE A 48 -23.77 4.37 4.84
C ILE A 48 -24.40 3.00 4.93
N ILE A 49 -25.55 2.84 4.27
CA ILE A 49 -26.25 1.56 4.17
C ILE A 49 -26.06 1.02 2.75
N ASN A 50 -25.33 -0.09 2.63
CA ASN A 50 -25.11 -0.75 1.35
C ASN A 50 -24.83 -2.25 1.53
N SER A 51 -25.01 -3.04 0.46
CA SER A 51 -24.69 -4.46 0.44
C SER A 51 -23.17 -4.66 0.30
N ILE A 52 -22.61 -5.55 1.13
CA ILE A 52 -21.17 -5.87 1.12
C ILE A 52 -21.00 -7.35 0.77
N SER A 53 -20.05 -7.66 -0.11
CA SER A 53 -19.65 -9.03 -0.45
C SER A 53 -18.13 -9.18 -0.31
N PRO A 54 -17.64 -10.37 0.10
CA PRO A 54 -16.20 -10.59 0.24
C PRO A 54 -15.53 -10.67 -1.13
N TYR A 55 -14.35 -10.03 -1.24
CA TYR A 55 -13.44 -10.13 -2.38
C TYR A 55 -12.01 -10.06 -1.87
N HIS A 56 -11.33 -11.19 -1.75
CA HIS A 56 -10.01 -11.33 -1.17
C HIS A 56 -9.14 -12.30 -2.00
N GLN A 57 -7.85 -12.35 -1.75
CA GLN A 57 -6.88 -13.16 -2.50
C GLN A 57 -7.24 -14.65 -2.65
N HIS A 58 -8.08 -15.21 -1.75
CA HIS A 58 -8.46 -16.63 -1.81
C HIS A 58 -9.70 -16.89 -2.66
N ASN A 59 -10.51 -15.87 -3.00
CA ASN A 59 -11.72 -16.03 -3.80
C ASN A 59 -11.75 -15.19 -5.09
N GLU A 60 -10.80 -14.24 -5.27
CA GLU A 60 -10.81 -13.32 -6.41
C GLU A 60 -10.81 -14.04 -7.77
N HIS A 61 -10.08 -15.16 -7.91
CA HIS A 61 -10.06 -15.94 -9.15
C HIS A 61 -11.42 -16.56 -9.51
N GLN A 62 -12.23 -16.89 -8.51
CA GLN A 62 -13.56 -17.47 -8.73
C GLN A 62 -14.61 -16.38 -8.98
N LEU A 63 -14.45 -15.21 -8.36
CA LEU A 63 -15.46 -14.15 -8.40
C LEU A 63 -15.29 -13.19 -9.58
N VAL A 64 -14.07 -13.02 -10.10
CA VAL A 64 -13.79 -11.99 -11.10
C VAL A 64 -14.70 -12.13 -12.33
N ASP A 65 -14.83 -13.32 -12.92
CA ASP A 65 -15.64 -13.52 -14.12
C ASP A 65 -17.16 -13.34 -13.84
N LEU A 66 -17.61 -13.73 -12.66
CA LEU A 66 -19.00 -13.53 -12.21
C LEU A 66 -19.32 -12.04 -12.06
N ILE A 67 -18.41 -11.26 -11.45
CA ILE A 67 -18.58 -9.81 -11.28
C ILE A 67 -18.64 -9.12 -12.64
N ILE A 68 -17.73 -9.45 -13.56
CA ILE A 68 -17.71 -8.90 -14.91
C ILE A 68 -19.03 -9.21 -15.65
N LYS A 69 -19.49 -10.45 -15.56
CA LYS A 69 -20.77 -10.86 -16.15
C LYS A 69 -21.94 -10.06 -15.56
N GLU A 70 -22.04 -9.98 -14.24
CA GLU A 70 -23.11 -9.22 -13.57
C GLU A 70 -23.15 -7.75 -13.99
N ILE A 71 -22.01 -7.08 -14.09
CA ILE A 71 -21.92 -5.67 -14.50
C ILE A 71 -22.42 -5.49 -15.94
N LYS A 72 -22.07 -6.41 -16.84
CA LYS A 72 -22.51 -6.36 -18.25
C LYS A 72 -23.99 -6.59 -18.42
N GLU A 73 -24.55 -7.56 -17.69
CA GLU A 73 -25.96 -7.97 -17.82
C GLU A 73 -26.93 -7.02 -17.14
N LYS A 74 -26.53 -6.45 -15.99
CA LYS A 74 -27.44 -5.70 -15.11
C LYS A 74 -27.18 -4.19 -15.10
N ASP A 75 -26.16 -3.73 -15.77
CA ASP A 75 -25.81 -2.31 -15.94
C ASP A 75 -25.80 -1.50 -14.63
N PHE A 76 -25.02 -1.93 -13.63
CA PHE A 76 -24.91 -1.25 -12.35
C PHE A 76 -23.46 -1.04 -11.91
N ASP A 77 -23.26 0.01 -11.15
CA ASP A 77 -21.97 0.38 -10.56
C ASP A 77 -21.63 -0.45 -9.33
N ILE A 78 -20.35 -0.81 -9.19
CA ILE A 78 -19.80 -1.45 -7.99
C ILE A 78 -18.62 -0.68 -7.43
N ALA A 79 -18.35 -0.89 -6.15
CA ALA A 79 -17.10 -0.43 -5.51
C ALA A 79 -16.26 -1.63 -5.06
N LEU A 80 -14.93 -1.48 -5.14
CA LEU A 80 -13.95 -2.34 -4.48
C LEU A 80 -13.23 -1.52 -3.41
N VAL A 81 -13.13 -2.07 -2.20
CA VAL A 81 -12.39 -1.50 -1.07
C VAL A 81 -11.44 -2.56 -0.50
N SER A 82 -10.29 -2.13 0.04
CA SER A 82 -9.42 -2.93 0.91
C SER A 82 -9.62 -2.55 2.37
N ASP A 83 -8.97 -3.26 3.27
CA ASP A 83 -9.06 -3.01 4.71
C ASP A 83 -8.47 -1.64 5.08
N ALA A 84 -7.41 -1.22 4.36
CA ALA A 84 -6.76 0.07 4.54
C ALA A 84 -6.03 0.52 3.27
N GLY A 85 -6.16 1.79 2.88
CA GLY A 85 -5.48 2.36 1.72
C GLY A 85 -6.15 2.05 0.38
N THR A 86 -5.35 1.99 -0.68
CA THR A 86 -5.82 1.85 -2.06
C THR A 86 -5.85 0.38 -2.48
N PRO A 87 -7.02 -0.18 -2.83
CA PRO A 87 -7.12 -1.56 -3.34
C PRO A 87 -6.21 -1.82 -4.55
N GLY A 88 -5.66 -3.05 -4.63
CA GLY A 88 -4.75 -3.44 -5.70
C GLY A 88 -3.28 -3.07 -5.47
N ILE A 89 -2.95 -2.38 -4.38
CA ILE A 89 -1.57 -2.04 -4.00
C ILE A 89 -1.15 -2.89 -2.80
N SER A 90 -0.57 -4.05 -3.04
CA SER A 90 -0.29 -5.11 -2.07
C SER A 90 -1.53 -5.78 -1.47
N ASP A 91 -2.70 -5.45 -1.99
CA ASP A 91 -4.02 -5.95 -1.62
C ASP A 91 -4.73 -6.55 -2.84
N PRO A 92 -5.85 -7.29 -2.68
CA PRO A 92 -6.67 -7.77 -3.79
C PRO A 92 -7.20 -6.63 -4.65
N GLY A 93 -7.39 -6.89 -5.95
CA GLY A 93 -8.00 -5.91 -6.87
C GLY A 93 -7.36 -5.85 -8.25
N PHE A 94 -6.06 -6.15 -8.38
CA PHE A 94 -5.39 -6.14 -9.68
C PHE A 94 -6.12 -7.01 -10.72
N LEU A 95 -6.52 -8.22 -10.33
CA LEU A 95 -7.21 -9.16 -11.21
C LEU A 95 -8.55 -8.60 -11.71
N LEU A 96 -9.35 -7.99 -10.83
CA LEU A 96 -10.62 -7.37 -11.19
C LEU A 96 -10.42 -6.20 -12.16
N VAL A 97 -9.46 -5.32 -11.87
CA VAL A 97 -9.16 -4.16 -12.72
C VAL A 97 -8.68 -4.62 -14.11
N ASN A 98 -7.77 -5.58 -14.16
CA ASN A 98 -7.27 -6.12 -15.42
C ASN A 98 -8.40 -6.72 -16.25
N LYS A 99 -9.22 -7.60 -15.65
CA LYS A 99 -10.34 -8.25 -16.33
C LYS A 99 -11.41 -7.25 -16.79
N ALA A 100 -11.67 -6.20 -16.01
CA ALA A 100 -12.57 -5.12 -16.40
C ALA A 100 -12.06 -4.39 -17.66
N LYS A 101 -10.76 -4.07 -17.72
CA LYS A 101 -10.14 -3.45 -18.90
C LYS A 101 -10.23 -4.33 -20.13
N GLU A 102 -9.95 -5.64 -20.02
CA GLU A 102 -10.12 -6.62 -21.11
C GLU A 102 -11.58 -6.67 -21.63
N ASN A 103 -12.54 -6.34 -20.79
CA ASN A 103 -13.97 -6.36 -21.13
C ASN A 103 -14.57 -4.97 -21.42
N ASN A 104 -13.73 -3.93 -21.58
CA ASN A 104 -14.13 -2.54 -21.84
C ASN A 104 -15.08 -1.94 -20.79
N ILE A 105 -15.01 -2.45 -19.54
CA ILE A 105 -15.74 -1.88 -18.39
C ILE A 105 -14.95 -0.69 -17.86
N PRO A 106 -15.58 0.49 -17.70
CA PRO A 106 -14.91 1.65 -17.13
C PRO A 106 -14.48 1.39 -15.68
N VAL A 107 -13.22 1.72 -15.35
CA VAL A 107 -12.68 1.63 -13.99
C VAL A 107 -12.19 3.00 -13.57
N PHE A 108 -12.69 3.47 -12.43
CA PHE A 108 -12.33 4.73 -11.80
C PHE A 108 -11.67 4.46 -10.45
N CYS A 109 -10.37 4.78 -10.33
CA CYS A 109 -9.69 4.79 -9.04
C CYS A 109 -9.82 6.19 -8.43
N LEU A 110 -10.48 6.31 -7.29
CA LEU A 110 -10.64 7.59 -6.61
C LEU A 110 -9.33 7.98 -5.91
N PRO A 111 -8.90 9.26 -5.96
CA PRO A 111 -7.88 9.76 -5.05
C PRO A 111 -8.31 9.58 -3.59
N GLY A 112 -7.36 9.18 -2.73
CA GLY A 112 -7.69 8.96 -1.32
C GLY A 112 -6.50 8.48 -0.49
N PRO A 113 -6.75 7.95 0.71
CA PRO A 113 -5.72 7.54 1.64
C PRO A 113 -4.75 6.50 1.05
N THR A 114 -3.47 6.73 1.31
CA THR A 114 -2.37 5.82 0.96
C THR A 114 -1.21 6.06 1.93
N SER A 115 -0.44 5.04 2.26
CA SER A 115 0.74 5.19 3.11
C SER A 115 2.01 5.53 2.33
N ILE A 116 2.07 5.18 1.05
CA ILE A 116 3.27 5.29 0.21
C ILE A 116 3.68 6.75 0.01
N ILE A 117 2.74 7.59 -0.42
CA ILE A 117 3.03 9.00 -0.75
C ILE A 117 3.32 9.84 0.50
N PRO A 118 2.55 9.76 1.60
CA PRO A 118 2.91 10.43 2.84
C PRO A 118 4.29 10.02 3.36
N ALA A 119 4.61 8.72 3.38
CA ALA A 119 5.93 8.25 3.79
C ALA A 119 7.06 8.79 2.90
N LEU A 120 6.85 8.85 1.57
CA LEU A 120 7.81 9.41 0.63
C LEU A 120 8.07 10.88 0.91
N VAL A 121 7.02 11.68 1.09
CA VAL A 121 7.15 13.11 1.39
C VAL A 121 7.82 13.34 2.75
N GLN A 122 7.40 12.62 3.80
CA GLN A 122 7.98 12.72 5.15
C GLN A 122 9.45 12.30 5.20
N SER A 123 9.91 11.41 4.31
CA SER A 123 11.29 10.94 4.29
C SER A 123 12.29 12.06 3.98
N GLY A 124 11.88 13.10 3.24
CA GLY A 124 12.78 14.12 2.71
C GLY A 124 13.79 13.59 1.71
N PHE A 125 13.51 12.42 1.10
CA PHE A 125 14.30 11.89 -0.02
C PHE A 125 13.80 12.44 -1.36
N ALA A 126 14.54 12.19 -2.44
CA ALA A 126 14.14 12.61 -3.77
C ALA A 126 12.82 11.94 -4.17
N THR A 127 11.89 12.74 -4.68
CA THR A 127 10.52 12.34 -5.03
C THR A 127 10.26 12.31 -6.53
N ASP A 128 11.20 12.80 -7.32
CA ASP A 128 11.16 12.83 -8.79
C ASP A 128 11.12 11.44 -9.41
N GLU A 129 11.92 10.51 -8.85
CA GLU A 129 11.95 9.11 -9.27
C GLU A 129 11.97 8.20 -8.03
N PHE A 130 11.03 7.25 -7.96
CA PHE A 130 10.98 6.25 -6.90
C PHE A 130 10.45 4.92 -7.40
N SER A 131 10.77 3.84 -6.70
CA SER A 131 10.24 2.50 -6.96
C SER A 131 9.60 1.92 -5.72
N PHE A 132 8.36 1.46 -5.86
CA PHE A 132 7.66 0.70 -4.84
C PHE A 132 7.78 -0.80 -5.13
N PHE A 133 8.20 -1.58 -4.14
CA PHE A 133 8.42 -3.01 -4.28
C PHE A 133 7.52 -3.87 -3.37
N GLY A 134 6.65 -3.25 -2.57
CA GLY A 134 5.80 -3.96 -1.61
C GLY A 134 6.61 -4.71 -0.56
N PHE A 135 6.13 -5.89 -0.16
CA PHE A 135 6.82 -6.74 0.80
C PHE A 135 7.89 -7.62 0.13
N LEU A 136 9.04 -7.74 0.77
CA LEU A 136 10.03 -8.73 0.37
C LEU A 136 9.57 -10.15 0.72
N PRO A 137 9.96 -11.17 -0.07
CA PRO A 137 9.65 -12.56 0.22
C PRO A 137 10.08 -12.96 1.64
N HIS A 138 9.32 -13.88 2.28
CA HIS A 138 9.62 -14.33 3.64
C HIS A 138 10.91 -15.17 3.71
N LYS A 139 11.13 -16.08 2.76
CA LYS A 139 12.26 -17.05 2.75
C LYS A 139 12.91 -17.15 1.37
N LYS A 140 12.37 -17.99 0.49
CA LYS A 140 12.95 -18.29 -0.84
C LYS A 140 12.99 -17.00 -1.69
N GLY A 141 14.15 -16.71 -2.27
CA GLY A 141 14.35 -15.55 -3.15
C GLY A 141 14.54 -14.19 -2.45
N ARG A 142 14.41 -14.11 -1.10
CA ARG A 142 14.50 -12.83 -0.36
C ARG A 142 15.84 -12.11 -0.60
N LYS A 143 16.98 -12.80 -0.43
CA LYS A 143 18.30 -12.19 -0.60
C LYS A 143 18.52 -11.67 -2.03
N THR A 144 18.16 -12.48 -3.03
CA THR A 144 18.25 -12.10 -4.45
C THR A 144 17.36 -10.91 -4.77
N LYS A 145 16.11 -10.91 -4.26
CA LYS A 145 15.18 -9.80 -4.45
C LYS A 145 15.71 -8.53 -3.78
N LEU A 146 16.21 -8.62 -2.55
CA LEU A 146 16.78 -7.47 -1.83
C LEU A 146 17.95 -6.87 -2.58
N LYS A 147 18.91 -7.68 -3.05
CA LYS A 147 20.03 -7.19 -3.88
C LYS A 147 19.55 -6.47 -5.13
N LYS A 148 18.55 -7.03 -5.84
CA LYS A 148 17.95 -6.39 -7.02
C LYS A 148 17.32 -5.03 -6.66
N VAL A 149 16.60 -4.96 -5.55
CA VAL A 149 15.98 -3.73 -5.04
C VAL A 149 17.04 -2.69 -4.70
N LEU A 150 18.10 -3.07 -3.97
CA LEU A 150 19.16 -2.15 -3.55
C LEU A 150 20.01 -1.61 -4.71
N ASN A 151 20.05 -2.30 -5.84
CA ASN A 151 20.71 -1.82 -7.06
C ASN A 151 19.92 -0.72 -7.78
N THR A 152 18.73 -0.37 -7.33
CA THR A 152 17.94 0.74 -7.87
C THR A 152 18.63 2.07 -7.56
N SER A 153 18.73 2.94 -8.58
CA SER A 153 19.44 4.24 -8.48
C SER A 153 18.64 5.33 -7.79
N HIS A 154 17.33 5.22 -7.77
CA HIS A 154 16.41 6.21 -7.21
C HIS A 154 15.81 5.75 -5.85
N THR A 155 14.95 6.56 -5.25
CA THR A 155 14.33 6.28 -3.95
C THR A 155 13.55 4.97 -3.99
N ILE A 156 13.78 4.12 -3.00
CA ILE A 156 13.14 2.80 -2.85
C ILE A 156 12.09 2.87 -1.75
N ILE A 157 10.93 2.27 -1.99
CA ILE A 157 9.86 2.14 -1.00
C ILE A 157 9.50 0.67 -0.81
N LEU A 158 9.48 0.23 0.43
CA LEU A 158 9.13 -1.13 0.84
C LEU A 158 8.06 -1.10 1.95
N PHE A 159 7.18 -2.07 1.94
CA PHE A 159 6.42 -2.42 3.13
C PHE A 159 7.19 -3.47 3.95
N GLU A 160 7.10 -3.36 5.28
CA GLU A 160 7.68 -4.40 6.14
C GLU A 160 6.86 -4.59 7.42
N SER A 161 6.87 -5.82 7.89
CA SER A 161 6.24 -6.19 9.15
C SER A 161 7.13 -5.79 10.34
N PRO A 162 6.56 -5.38 11.48
CA PRO A 162 7.32 -5.07 12.70
C PRO A 162 8.18 -6.25 13.17
N HIS A 163 7.72 -7.48 12.94
CA HIS A 163 8.47 -8.68 13.31
C HIS A 163 9.71 -8.93 12.43
N ARG A 164 9.81 -8.30 11.28
CA ARG A 164 10.89 -8.49 10.31
C ARG A 164 11.76 -7.25 10.11
N LEU A 165 11.37 -6.10 10.72
CA LEU A 165 12.09 -4.83 10.53
C LEU A 165 13.57 -4.93 10.89
N LEU A 166 13.91 -5.43 12.09
CA LEU A 166 15.29 -5.55 12.52
C LEU A 166 16.11 -6.50 11.62
N LYS A 167 15.47 -7.56 11.13
CA LYS A 167 16.11 -8.47 10.17
C LYS A 167 16.41 -7.73 8.86
N LEU A 168 15.44 -6.99 8.32
CA LEU A 168 15.61 -6.22 7.09
C LEU A 168 16.71 -5.16 7.23
N LEU A 169 16.74 -4.42 8.33
CA LEU A 169 17.78 -3.42 8.57
C LEU A 169 19.18 -4.03 8.63
N ASN A 170 19.33 -5.20 9.27
CA ASN A 170 20.62 -5.92 9.28
C ASN A 170 21.00 -6.42 7.88
N GLU A 171 20.04 -6.93 7.10
CA GLU A 171 20.28 -7.35 5.72
C GLU A 171 20.72 -6.16 4.83
N ILE A 172 20.08 -4.99 4.99
CA ILE A 172 20.44 -3.75 4.27
C ILE A 172 21.84 -3.29 4.68
N LYS A 173 22.16 -3.26 5.98
CA LYS A 173 23.47 -2.85 6.49
C LYS A 173 24.61 -3.63 5.83
N LEU A 174 24.43 -4.94 5.64
CA LEU A 174 25.44 -5.80 5.00
C LEU A 174 25.65 -5.52 3.50
N GLU A 175 24.60 -5.02 2.81
CA GLU A 175 24.65 -4.85 1.35
C GLU A 175 25.03 -3.43 0.92
N ILE A 176 24.71 -2.37 1.69
CA ILE A 176 24.92 -0.95 1.28
C ILE A 176 25.98 -0.21 2.09
N LEU A 177 26.68 -0.85 3.01
CA LEU A 177 27.83 -0.31 3.76
C LEU A 177 27.58 1.12 4.30
N ASP A 178 26.42 1.38 4.87
CA ASP A 178 26.00 2.67 5.46
C ASP A 178 26.06 3.91 4.53
N THR A 179 26.16 3.71 3.22
CA THR A 179 26.27 4.82 2.24
C THR A 179 24.93 5.50 1.93
N ARG A 180 23.81 4.88 2.26
CA ARG A 180 22.45 5.39 1.98
C ARG A 180 21.66 5.58 3.28
N LYS A 181 20.96 6.71 3.39
CA LYS A 181 20.03 6.93 4.50
C LYS A 181 18.75 6.12 4.28
N ILE A 182 18.12 5.75 5.40
CA ILE A 182 16.86 5.04 5.45
C ILE A 182 15.87 5.89 6.24
N SER A 183 14.63 5.96 5.80
CA SER A 183 13.52 6.55 6.55
C SER A 183 12.50 5.46 6.85
N ILE A 184 12.00 5.44 8.07
CA ILE A 184 10.97 4.51 8.52
C ILE A 184 9.79 5.34 9.01
N SER A 185 8.66 5.23 8.30
CA SER A 185 7.37 5.77 8.74
C SER A 185 6.56 4.61 9.32
N ARG A 186 6.13 4.75 10.57
CA ARG A 186 5.39 3.74 11.31
C ARG A 186 4.07 4.32 11.79
N GLU A 187 2.98 3.53 11.69
CA GLU A 187 1.66 3.91 12.19
C GLU A 187 1.17 5.28 11.66
N ILE A 188 1.41 5.56 10.36
CA ILE A 188 1.01 6.80 9.69
C ILE A 188 -0.48 7.06 9.95
N THR A 189 -0.83 8.30 10.32
CA THR A 189 -2.16 8.82 10.70
C THR A 189 -2.72 8.28 12.04
N LYS A 190 -2.03 7.38 12.73
CA LYS A 190 -2.46 6.79 13.99
C LYS A 190 -1.83 7.53 15.19
N ILE A 191 -2.32 7.21 16.41
CA ILE A 191 -1.87 7.85 17.66
C ILE A 191 -0.36 7.70 17.91
N TYR A 192 0.23 6.59 17.44
CA TYR A 192 1.65 6.30 17.63
C TYR A 192 2.44 6.48 16.33
N GLU A 193 2.02 7.44 15.51
CA GLU A 193 2.75 7.80 14.30
C GLU A 193 4.18 8.22 14.62
N GLU A 194 5.13 7.68 13.88
CA GLU A 194 6.54 7.95 14.06
C GLU A 194 7.24 7.93 12.69
N ASN A 195 8.09 8.94 12.44
CA ASN A 195 8.99 8.97 11.30
C ASN A 195 10.42 9.16 11.78
N ILE A 196 11.29 8.20 11.48
CA ILE A 196 12.70 8.23 11.87
C ILE A 196 13.57 8.04 10.63
N ARG A 197 14.64 8.85 10.55
CA ARG A 197 15.60 8.81 9.45
C ARG A 197 17.01 8.64 9.98
N GLY A 198 17.78 7.75 9.39
CA GLY A 198 19.16 7.49 9.79
C GLY A 198 19.88 6.50 8.89
N THR A 199 21.06 6.08 9.29
CA THR A 199 21.77 4.91 8.75
C THR A 199 21.08 3.62 9.22
N ALA A 200 21.36 2.49 8.57
CA ALA A 200 20.86 1.20 9.03
C ALA A 200 21.27 0.93 10.48
N GLU A 201 22.49 1.30 10.87
CA GLU A 201 23.00 1.09 12.23
C GLU A 201 22.26 1.94 13.27
N GLU A 202 22.07 3.23 13.03
CA GLU A 202 21.31 4.13 13.89
C GLU A 202 19.89 3.61 14.13
N LEU A 203 19.22 3.15 13.06
CA LEU A 203 17.86 2.61 13.13
C LEU A 203 17.81 1.26 13.85
N ILE A 204 18.81 0.38 13.67
CA ILE A 204 18.92 -0.87 14.43
C ILE A 204 19.02 -0.58 15.94
N LEU A 205 19.87 0.40 16.33
CA LEU A 205 20.03 0.79 17.74
C LEU A 205 18.72 1.35 18.33
N HIS A 206 18.01 2.19 17.55
CA HIS A 206 16.73 2.75 17.96
C HIS A 206 15.67 1.66 18.18
N PHE A 207 15.46 0.78 17.21
CA PHE A 207 14.41 -0.25 17.28
C PHE A 207 14.76 -1.47 18.14
N LYS A 208 16.01 -1.63 18.55
CA LYS A 208 16.37 -2.62 19.60
C LYS A 208 15.92 -2.19 20.99
N LYS A 209 15.89 -0.88 21.27
CA LYS A 209 15.48 -0.35 22.57
C LYS A 209 13.96 -0.42 22.80
N ASN A 210 13.19 -0.37 21.71
CA ASN A 210 11.74 -0.29 21.76
C ASN A 210 11.10 -1.46 21.00
N LYS A 211 10.07 -2.09 21.57
CA LYS A 211 9.33 -3.13 20.86
C LYS A 211 8.61 -2.53 19.65
N VAL A 212 9.03 -2.94 18.46
CA VAL A 212 8.41 -2.49 17.21
C VAL A 212 7.01 -3.07 17.08
N LYS A 213 6.03 -2.21 16.82
CA LYS A 213 4.63 -2.57 16.58
C LYS A 213 4.08 -1.74 15.44
N GLY A 214 2.98 -2.21 14.86
CA GLY A 214 2.21 -1.48 13.85
C GLY A 214 2.71 -1.67 12.43
N GLU A 215 2.17 -0.89 11.52
CA GLU A 215 2.45 -0.95 10.07
C GLU A 215 3.61 -0.04 9.72
N ILE A 216 4.45 -0.50 8.80
CA ILE A 216 5.74 0.14 8.50
C ILE A 216 5.89 0.33 7.00
N VAL A 217 6.23 1.57 6.62
CA VAL A 217 6.78 1.91 5.31
C VAL A 217 8.24 2.27 5.49
N LEU A 218 9.13 1.52 4.82
CA LEU A 218 10.57 1.74 4.84
C LEU A 218 11.02 2.32 3.50
N LEU A 219 11.76 3.42 3.56
CA LEU A 219 12.32 4.05 2.38
C LEU A 219 13.84 4.04 2.46
N ILE A 220 14.48 3.88 1.31
CA ILE A 220 15.93 3.96 1.17
C ILE A 220 16.24 5.07 0.16
N ASP A 221 17.09 6.01 0.55
CA ASP A 221 17.49 7.12 -0.30
C ASP A 221 18.12 6.62 -1.61
N LYS A 222 18.09 7.45 -2.63
CA LYS A 222 18.74 7.15 -3.91
C LYS A 222 20.24 6.87 -3.72
N THR A 223 20.80 6.09 -4.62
CA THR A 223 22.25 5.85 -4.62
C THR A 223 22.99 7.19 -4.81
N PRO A 224 23.95 7.55 -3.94
CA PRO A 224 24.75 8.76 -4.12
C PRO A 224 25.41 8.76 -5.51
N LYS A 225 25.29 9.85 -6.25
CA LYS A 225 26.09 10.02 -7.47
C LYS A 225 27.56 9.95 -7.09
N LYS A 226 28.35 9.10 -7.75
CA LYS A 226 29.82 9.15 -7.61
C LYS A 226 30.23 10.60 -7.89
N LYS A 227 30.85 11.27 -6.90
CA LYS A 227 31.52 12.54 -7.18
C LYS A 227 32.57 12.21 -8.21
N ASN A 228 32.39 12.67 -9.45
CA ASN A 228 33.50 12.67 -10.39
C ASN A 228 34.63 13.43 -9.69
N ALA A 229 35.70 12.73 -9.35
CA ALA A 229 36.94 13.40 -8.97
C ALA A 229 37.28 14.32 -10.15
N ARG A 230 37.11 15.63 -9.96
CA ARG A 230 37.69 16.59 -10.90
C ARG A 230 39.20 16.37 -10.79
N VAL A 231 39.75 15.79 -11.84
CA VAL A 231 41.18 15.78 -12.12
C VAL A 231 41.62 17.21 -12.40
#